data_73f22b5ecfa896564d0b6213755c793a
#
_entry.id   73f22b5ecfa896564d0b6213755c793a
#
_cell.length_a   1.000
_cell.length_b   1.000
_cell.length_c   1.000
_cell.angle_alpha   90.00
_cell.angle_beta   90.00
_cell.angle_gamma   90.00
#
_symmetry.space_group_name_H-M   'P 1'
#
loop_
_entity.id
_entity.type
_entity.pdbx_description
1 polymer ?
#
loop_
_entity_poly.entity_id
_entity_poly.type
_entity_poly.pdbx_seq_one_letter_code
_entity_poly.pdbx_strand_id
1 'polypeptide(L)'
;MADKQDWQEPSEEDGIQAYIQLIEQGLIPEFHVESEDPHDPVEVHYLPKPWKLLGAGNYAAVAMHPDYPDRVVKMYAPGRPGLEEEADVYRRLGKHPAFSECLYYGNNYLVLRRLTGVTLYDCIRRGIYIPRQVIADIDMALDYARSKGLNPHDVHGKNVMLKDGRGMVVDVSDFLKPEPCSMWDDLKKAYDTFYFPVFHNLPVPGKVLNMVRKGYRYLKKFRD
;
A
#
# COMPACT_ATOMS: atom_id res chain seq x y z
N MET A 1 -51.81 1.25 -1.02
CA MET A 1 -50.75 1.83 -1.86
C MET A 1 -49.67 2.26 -0.94
N ALA A 2 -48.59 1.49 -0.86
CA ALA A 2 -47.42 1.80 -0.02
C ALA A 2 -46.52 2.71 -0.81
N ASP A 3 -46.21 3.85 -0.22
CA ASP A 3 -45.28 4.85 -0.74
C ASP A 3 -43.90 4.19 -0.95
N LYS A 4 -43.45 4.11 -2.19
CA LYS A 4 -42.07 3.80 -2.50
C LYS A 4 -41.27 5.05 -2.14
N GLN A 5 -40.68 5.07 -0.93
CA GLN A 5 -39.61 6.01 -0.63
C GLN A 5 -38.51 5.84 -1.70
N ASP A 6 -38.25 6.88 -2.46
CA ASP A 6 -37.12 7.00 -3.38
C ASP A 6 -35.83 6.91 -2.57
N TRP A 7 -35.24 5.74 -2.54
CA TRP A 7 -33.87 5.55 -2.05
C TRP A 7 -32.94 6.14 -3.09
N GLN A 8 -32.57 7.40 -2.91
CA GLN A 8 -31.41 7.98 -3.61
C GLN A 8 -30.15 7.39 -2.97
N GLU A 9 -29.30 6.76 -3.75
CA GLU A 9 -27.97 6.41 -3.29
C GLU A 9 -27.25 7.69 -2.86
N PRO A 10 -26.60 7.70 -1.65
CA PRO A 10 -25.88 8.88 -1.19
C PRO A 10 -24.82 9.28 -2.22
N SER A 11 -24.62 10.57 -2.43
CA SER A 11 -23.58 11.07 -3.32
C SER A 11 -22.19 10.61 -2.84
N GLU A 12 -21.21 10.57 -3.72
CA GLU A 12 -19.83 10.17 -3.34
C GLU A 12 -19.30 11.08 -2.22
N GLU A 13 -19.72 12.36 -2.17
CA GLU A 13 -19.40 13.32 -1.11
C GLU A 13 -20.07 12.97 0.22
N ASP A 14 -21.35 12.60 0.22
CA ASP A 14 -22.06 12.18 1.43
C ASP A 14 -21.45 10.90 2.01
N GLY A 15 -21.05 9.97 1.14
CA GLY A 15 -20.39 8.73 1.52
C GLY A 15 -19.01 8.92 2.18
N ILE A 16 -18.24 9.93 1.75
CA ILE A 16 -16.95 10.24 2.37
C ILE A 16 -17.12 10.92 3.73
N GLN A 17 -18.07 11.84 3.87
CA GLN A 17 -18.34 12.52 5.15
C GLN A 17 -18.79 11.54 6.24
N ALA A 18 -19.69 10.61 5.91
CA ALA A 18 -20.11 9.55 6.83
C ALA A 18 -18.95 8.66 7.28
N TYR A 19 -18.03 8.34 6.36
CA TYR A 19 -16.83 7.57 6.69
C TYR A 19 -15.84 8.34 7.56
N ILE A 20 -15.66 9.64 7.32
CA ILE A 20 -14.83 10.51 8.16
C ILE A 20 -15.40 10.57 9.59
N GLN A 21 -16.71 10.78 9.75
CA GLN A 21 -17.35 10.74 11.06
C GLN A 21 -17.12 9.41 11.78
N LEU A 22 -17.24 8.30 11.06
CA LEU A 22 -17.00 6.98 11.62
C LEU A 22 -15.55 6.80 12.09
N ILE A 23 -14.59 7.36 11.37
CA ILE A 23 -13.17 7.36 11.76
C ILE A 23 -12.97 8.22 13.00
N GLU A 24 -13.45 9.46 12.99
CA GLU A 24 -13.17 10.44 14.05
C GLU A 24 -13.87 10.10 15.36
N GLN A 25 -15.10 9.56 15.29
CA GLN A 25 -15.90 9.24 16.47
C GLN A 25 -15.77 7.78 16.94
N GLY A 26 -15.51 6.86 16.00
CA GLY A 26 -15.55 5.42 16.29
C GLY A 26 -14.18 4.72 16.23
N LEU A 27 -13.20 5.27 15.49
CA LEU A 27 -11.88 4.64 15.38
C LEU A 27 -10.84 5.39 16.23
N ILE A 28 -10.62 6.67 15.97
CA ILE A 28 -9.53 7.45 16.58
C ILE A 28 -9.54 7.41 18.11
N PRO A 29 -10.68 7.54 18.81
CA PRO A 29 -10.67 7.56 20.27
C PRO A 29 -10.22 6.27 20.93
N GLU A 30 -10.35 5.14 20.22
CA GLU A 30 -10.05 3.81 20.76
C GLU A 30 -8.84 3.14 20.10
N PHE A 31 -8.33 3.70 18.99
CA PHE A 31 -7.22 3.09 18.26
C PHE A 31 -5.89 3.35 18.97
N HIS A 32 -5.23 2.28 19.39
CA HIS A 32 -3.93 2.37 20.05
C HIS A 32 -2.84 1.80 19.13
N VAL A 33 -1.99 2.69 18.63
CA VAL A 33 -0.83 2.38 17.80
C VAL A 33 0.40 3.09 18.37
N GLU A 34 1.50 2.38 18.43
CA GLU A 34 2.78 2.89 18.93
C GLU A 34 3.91 2.58 17.95
N SER A 35 4.97 3.34 18.06
CA SER A 35 6.20 3.14 17.30
C SER A 35 7.39 3.17 18.27
N GLU A 36 7.88 2.00 18.63
CA GLU A 36 9.02 1.85 19.52
C GLU A 36 10.35 2.11 18.79
N ASP A 37 10.54 1.51 17.61
CA ASP A 37 11.73 1.69 16.78
C ASP A 37 11.35 2.31 15.42
N PRO A 38 12.06 3.40 15.01
CA PRO A 38 11.84 4.00 13.71
C PRO A 38 12.06 3.08 12.51
N HIS A 39 12.80 2.02 12.66
CA HIS A 39 13.13 1.08 11.59
C HIS A 39 12.21 -0.15 11.54
N ASP A 40 11.36 -0.30 12.55
CA ASP A 40 10.40 -1.39 12.62
C ASP A 40 8.96 -0.92 12.35
N PRO A 41 8.07 -1.82 11.89
CA PRO A 41 6.66 -1.51 11.72
C PRO A 41 6.04 -1.04 13.05
N VAL A 42 5.09 -0.12 12.96
CA VAL A 42 4.30 0.33 14.12
C VAL A 42 3.53 -0.84 14.71
N GLU A 43 3.38 -0.86 16.04
CA GLU A 43 2.64 -1.87 16.76
C GLU A 43 1.21 -1.40 17.02
N VAL A 44 0.23 -2.21 16.61
CA VAL A 44 -1.18 -1.96 16.85
C VAL A 44 -1.60 -2.76 18.09
N HIS A 45 -1.75 -2.09 19.22
CA HIS A 45 -2.14 -2.72 20.48
C HIS A 45 -3.65 -2.93 20.59
N TYR A 46 -4.43 -2.00 20.01
CA TYR A 46 -5.88 -2.11 20.00
C TYR A 46 -6.48 -1.52 18.72
N LEU A 47 -7.41 -2.24 18.14
CA LEU A 47 -8.23 -1.81 17.00
C LEU A 47 -9.70 -2.14 17.32
N PRO A 48 -10.59 -1.13 17.45
CA PRO A 48 -11.98 -1.37 17.81
C PRO A 48 -12.72 -2.15 16.72
N LYS A 49 -13.64 -3.00 17.15
CA LYS A 49 -14.56 -3.69 16.21
C LYS A 49 -15.55 -2.68 15.61
N PRO A 50 -15.97 -2.87 14.36
CA PRO A 50 -15.69 -3.99 13.46
C PRO A 50 -14.49 -3.78 12.53
N TRP A 51 -13.63 -2.77 12.80
CA TRP A 51 -12.44 -2.49 12.00
C TRP A 51 -11.52 -3.70 11.85
N LYS A 52 -10.87 -3.82 10.70
CA LYS A 52 -9.93 -4.89 10.39
C LYS A 52 -8.59 -4.32 9.98
N LEU A 53 -7.52 -4.74 10.65
CA LEU A 53 -6.16 -4.40 10.28
C LEU A 53 -5.81 -5.09 8.96
N LEU A 54 -5.37 -4.33 7.96
CA LEU A 54 -4.87 -4.84 6.68
C LEU A 54 -3.34 -4.94 6.66
N GLY A 55 -2.65 -4.08 7.39
CA GLY A 55 -1.21 -4.08 7.49
C GLY A 55 -0.67 -2.96 8.37
N ALA A 56 0.60 -3.06 8.74
CA ALA A 56 1.35 -2.03 9.44
C ALA A 56 2.73 -1.87 8.78
N GLY A 57 3.10 -0.62 8.53
CA GLY A 57 4.42 -0.21 8.03
C GLY A 57 5.18 0.56 9.10
N ASN A 58 6.34 1.14 8.74
CA ASN A 58 7.20 1.85 9.69
C ASN A 58 6.59 3.16 10.22
N TYR A 59 5.61 3.73 9.53
CA TYR A 59 5.02 5.02 9.86
C TYR A 59 3.57 4.91 10.32
N ALA A 60 2.82 3.96 9.77
CA ALA A 60 1.37 3.93 9.88
C ALA A 60 0.81 2.51 9.82
N ALA A 61 -0.38 2.34 10.37
CA ALA A 61 -1.21 1.16 10.22
C ALA A 61 -2.36 1.44 9.25
N VAL A 62 -2.77 0.44 8.49
CA VAL A 62 -3.88 0.52 7.52
C VAL A 62 -5.02 -0.37 8.01
N ALA A 63 -6.18 0.24 8.19
CA ALA A 63 -7.39 -0.46 8.61
C ALA A 63 -8.55 -0.25 7.61
N MET A 64 -9.53 -1.14 7.66
CA MET A 64 -10.72 -1.13 6.83
C MET A 64 -11.95 -1.38 7.68
N HIS A 65 -13.04 -0.65 7.40
CA HIS A 65 -14.36 -0.93 7.95
C HIS A 65 -15.15 -1.82 6.98
N PRO A 66 -15.87 -2.87 7.45
CA PRO A 66 -16.58 -3.80 6.56
C PRO A 66 -17.72 -3.15 5.77
N ASP A 67 -18.36 -2.11 6.30
CA ASP A 67 -19.43 -1.38 5.60
C ASP A 67 -18.89 -0.45 4.49
N TYR A 68 -17.58 -0.21 4.45
CA TYR A 68 -16.89 0.61 3.45
C TYR A 68 -15.73 -0.17 2.82
N PRO A 69 -16.02 -1.25 2.07
CA PRO A 69 -15.00 -2.18 1.57
C PRO A 69 -14.13 -1.60 0.44
N ASP A 70 -14.53 -0.48 -0.14
CA ASP A 70 -13.89 0.23 -1.25
C ASP A 70 -12.81 1.23 -0.80
N ARG A 71 -12.70 1.48 0.52
CA ARG A 71 -11.76 2.45 1.08
C ARG A 71 -11.06 1.92 2.31
N VAL A 72 -9.95 2.55 2.65
CA VAL A 72 -9.14 2.25 3.85
C VAL A 72 -8.75 3.54 4.55
N VAL A 73 -8.48 3.43 5.83
CA VAL A 73 -7.83 4.49 6.61
C VAL A 73 -6.39 4.08 6.90
N LYS A 74 -5.44 4.94 6.54
CA LYS A 74 -4.02 4.83 6.89
C LYS A 74 -3.74 5.79 8.03
N MET A 75 -3.51 5.26 9.22
CA MET A 75 -3.31 6.03 10.46
C MET A 75 -1.85 6.04 10.84
N TYR A 76 -1.30 7.24 10.92
CA TYR A 76 0.09 7.46 11.33
C TYR A 76 0.23 7.33 12.84
N ALA A 77 1.27 6.64 13.30
CA ALA A 77 1.56 6.57 14.71
C ALA A 77 2.02 7.93 15.25
N PRO A 78 1.73 8.25 16.52
CA PRO A 78 2.16 9.51 17.14
C PRO A 78 3.66 9.76 16.97
N GLY A 79 4.02 10.98 16.55
CA GLY A 79 5.41 11.38 16.34
C GLY A 79 6.07 10.85 15.05
N ARG A 80 5.35 10.08 14.22
CA ARG A 80 5.88 9.63 12.93
C ARG A 80 5.66 10.67 11.84
N PRO A 81 6.72 10.98 11.07
CA PRO A 81 6.61 11.88 9.92
C PRO A 81 5.98 11.16 8.71
N GLY A 82 5.73 11.91 7.63
CA GLY A 82 5.42 11.36 6.32
C GLY A 82 3.97 11.51 5.89
N LEU A 83 3.06 11.94 6.78
CA LEU A 83 1.64 12.12 6.47
C LEU A 83 1.43 13.19 5.38
N GLU A 84 2.06 14.36 5.55
CA GLU A 84 1.92 15.50 4.63
C GLU A 84 2.61 15.18 3.30
N GLU A 85 3.78 14.54 3.37
CA GLU A 85 4.54 14.11 2.21
C GLU A 85 3.76 13.10 1.38
N GLU A 86 3.15 12.09 2.01
CA GLU A 86 2.35 11.10 1.29
C GLU A 86 1.08 11.72 0.70
N ALA A 87 0.43 12.65 1.40
CA ALA A 87 -0.71 13.39 0.85
C ALA A 87 -0.30 14.20 -0.40
N ASP A 88 0.89 14.85 -0.39
CA ASP A 88 1.43 15.54 -1.56
C ASP A 88 1.75 14.59 -2.72
N VAL A 89 2.27 13.40 -2.42
CA VAL A 89 2.48 12.36 -3.45
C VAL A 89 1.16 12.01 -4.13
N TYR A 90 0.10 11.70 -3.37
CA TYR A 90 -1.21 11.39 -3.95
C TYR A 90 -1.80 12.55 -4.75
N ARG A 91 -1.63 13.79 -4.27
CA ARG A 91 -2.07 14.98 -4.99
C ARG A 91 -1.39 15.12 -6.34
N ARG A 92 -0.08 14.86 -6.43
CA ARG A 92 0.68 14.89 -7.70
C ARG A 92 0.34 13.74 -8.63
N LEU A 93 0.14 12.54 -8.08
CA LEU A 93 -0.26 11.37 -8.86
C LEU A 93 -1.66 11.55 -9.48
N GLY A 94 -2.60 12.16 -8.74
CA GLY A 94 -3.99 12.25 -9.17
C GLY A 94 -4.62 10.88 -9.38
N LYS A 95 -5.67 10.82 -10.19
CA LYS A 95 -6.33 9.55 -10.55
C LYS A 95 -5.50 8.79 -11.58
N HIS A 96 -5.05 7.59 -11.19
CA HIS A 96 -4.30 6.70 -12.06
C HIS A 96 -4.58 5.23 -11.70
N PRO A 97 -4.82 4.33 -12.65
CA PRO A 97 -5.28 2.96 -12.36
C PRO A 97 -4.26 2.11 -11.58
N ALA A 98 -2.98 2.44 -11.65
CA ALA A 98 -1.92 1.70 -10.95
C ALA A 98 -1.65 2.20 -9.52
N PHE A 99 -2.29 3.28 -9.07
CA PHE A 99 -2.12 3.85 -7.73
C PHE A 99 -3.46 3.96 -7.01
N SER A 100 -3.40 4.03 -5.68
CA SER A 100 -4.53 4.46 -4.88
C SER A 100 -4.81 5.95 -5.09
N GLU A 101 -5.96 6.41 -4.61
CA GLU A 101 -6.38 7.80 -4.61
C GLU A 101 -6.59 8.24 -3.17
N CYS A 102 -6.05 9.39 -2.78
CA CYS A 102 -6.35 10.01 -1.49
C CYS A 102 -7.71 10.70 -1.60
N LEU A 103 -8.68 10.17 -0.86
CA LEU A 103 -10.06 10.68 -0.82
C LEU A 103 -10.23 11.76 0.25
N TYR A 104 -9.42 11.71 1.31
CA TYR A 104 -9.42 12.69 2.38
C TYR A 104 -8.08 12.68 3.14
N TYR A 105 -7.70 13.84 3.63
CA TYR A 105 -6.51 14.08 4.44
C TYR A 105 -6.93 14.69 5.77
N GLY A 106 -6.72 13.96 6.87
CA GLY A 106 -7.01 14.36 8.24
C GLY A 106 -5.76 14.72 9.05
N ASN A 107 -5.91 14.97 10.35
CA ASN A 107 -4.79 15.43 11.19
C ASN A 107 -3.67 14.41 11.34
N ASN A 108 -3.98 13.11 11.39
CA ASN A 108 -3.01 12.03 11.54
C ASN A 108 -3.36 10.80 10.70
N TYR A 109 -4.21 10.95 9.69
CA TYR A 109 -4.64 9.84 8.84
C TYR A 109 -4.97 10.28 7.41
N LEU A 110 -4.90 9.31 6.50
CA LEU A 110 -5.39 9.43 5.13
C LEU A 110 -6.55 8.45 4.93
N VAL A 111 -7.58 8.89 4.21
CA VAL A 111 -8.58 7.99 3.63
C VAL A 111 -8.18 7.72 2.19
N LEU A 112 -7.93 6.47 1.87
CA LEU A 112 -7.46 6.06 0.55
C LEU A 112 -8.48 5.13 -0.11
N ARG A 113 -8.61 5.22 -1.42
CA ARG A 113 -9.31 4.20 -2.21
C ARG A 113 -8.61 2.86 -2.03
N ARG A 114 -9.34 1.84 -1.65
CA ARG A 114 -8.77 0.52 -1.42
C ARG A 114 -8.34 -0.14 -2.72
N LEU A 115 -7.07 -0.47 -2.83
CA LEU A 115 -6.58 -1.40 -3.84
C LEU A 115 -6.78 -2.84 -3.33
N THR A 116 -7.33 -3.70 -4.18
CA THR A 116 -7.55 -5.11 -3.87
C THR A 116 -6.69 -5.97 -4.80
N GLY A 117 -6.05 -6.99 -4.26
CA GLY A 117 -5.17 -7.87 -5.04
C GLY A 117 -4.32 -8.74 -4.12
N VAL A 118 -3.33 -9.39 -4.71
CA VAL A 118 -2.35 -10.20 -3.98
C VAL A 118 -0.98 -9.57 -4.16
N THR A 119 -0.25 -9.34 -3.08
CA THR A 119 1.11 -8.77 -3.19
C THR A 119 2.03 -9.71 -3.97
N LEU A 120 3.01 -9.18 -4.69
CA LEU A 120 3.98 -10.04 -5.41
C LEU A 120 4.72 -10.97 -4.43
N TYR A 121 4.97 -10.51 -3.21
CA TYR A 121 5.50 -11.35 -2.15
C TYR A 121 4.60 -12.55 -1.85
N ASP A 122 3.29 -12.33 -1.70
CA ASP A 122 2.33 -13.40 -1.45
C ASP A 122 2.07 -14.25 -2.70
N CYS A 123 2.17 -13.69 -3.90
CA CYS A 123 2.13 -14.47 -5.14
C CYS A 123 3.26 -15.50 -5.15
N ILE A 124 4.49 -15.09 -4.91
CA ILE A 124 5.64 -16.00 -4.86
C ILE A 124 5.47 -17.03 -3.73
N ARG A 125 5.00 -16.60 -2.55
CA ARG A 125 4.80 -17.49 -1.41
C ARG A 125 3.75 -18.57 -1.67
N ARG A 126 2.72 -18.26 -2.47
CA ARG A 126 1.59 -19.17 -2.76
C ARG A 126 1.73 -19.88 -4.10
N GLY A 127 2.77 -19.62 -4.89
CA GLY A 127 2.90 -20.15 -6.24
C GLY A 127 1.89 -19.56 -7.23
N ILE A 128 1.40 -18.34 -6.99
CA ILE A 128 0.53 -17.63 -7.92
C ILE A 128 1.39 -17.04 -9.03
N TYR A 129 1.04 -17.35 -10.29
CA TYR A 129 1.76 -16.84 -11.45
C TYR A 129 1.71 -15.32 -11.56
N ILE A 130 2.86 -14.68 -11.71
CA ILE A 130 3.02 -13.25 -11.96
C ILE A 130 3.31 -13.05 -13.44
N PRO A 131 2.35 -12.55 -14.25
CA PRO A 131 2.56 -12.28 -15.67
C PRO A 131 3.60 -11.17 -15.92
N ARG A 132 4.31 -11.24 -17.06
CA ARG A 132 5.21 -10.15 -17.49
C ARG A 132 4.49 -8.81 -17.64
N GLN A 133 3.20 -8.84 -17.93
CA GLN A 133 2.36 -7.63 -17.98
C GLN A 133 2.38 -6.85 -16.67
N VAL A 134 2.40 -7.54 -15.53
CA VAL A 134 2.50 -6.89 -14.20
C VAL A 134 3.79 -6.08 -14.08
N ILE A 135 4.92 -6.63 -14.54
CA ILE A 135 6.21 -5.92 -14.52
C ILE A 135 6.15 -4.68 -15.43
N ALA A 136 5.59 -4.82 -16.63
CA ALA A 136 5.41 -3.69 -17.55
C ALA A 136 4.47 -2.61 -17.00
N ASP A 137 3.36 -3.02 -16.35
CA ASP A 137 2.42 -2.08 -15.72
C ASP A 137 3.10 -1.24 -14.64
N ILE A 138 3.95 -1.88 -13.82
CA ILE A 138 4.69 -1.15 -12.78
C ILE A 138 5.74 -0.23 -13.39
N ASP A 139 6.50 -0.65 -14.39
CA ASP A 139 7.44 0.24 -15.10
C ASP A 139 6.73 1.49 -15.61
N MET A 140 5.60 1.34 -16.30
CA MET A 140 4.79 2.47 -16.77
C MET A 140 4.28 3.35 -15.63
N ALA A 141 3.83 2.76 -14.52
CA ALA A 141 3.37 3.50 -13.35
C ALA A 141 4.51 4.33 -12.72
N LEU A 142 5.71 3.75 -12.59
CA LEU A 142 6.85 4.48 -12.04
C LEU A 142 7.34 5.58 -12.98
N ASP A 143 7.30 5.39 -14.29
CA ASP A 143 7.60 6.44 -15.26
C ASP A 143 6.56 7.57 -15.21
N TYR A 144 5.30 7.23 -15.05
CA TYR A 144 4.25 8.23 -14.79
C TYR A 144 4.54 9.02 -13.51
N ALA A 145 4.89 8.36 -12.40
CA ALA A 145 5.25 9.06 -11.17
C ALA A 145 6.44 10.01 -11.36
N ARG A 146 7.49 9.57 -12.09
CA ARG A 146 8.64 10.43 -12.45
C ARG A 146 8.21 11.66 -13.27
N SER A 147 7.27 11.50 -14.20
CA SER A 147 6.74 12.62 -14.99
C SER A 147 5.99 13.66 -14.12
N LYS A 148 5.55 13.28 -12.92
CA LYS A 148 4.93 14.16 -11.92
C LYS A 148 5.94 14.78 -10.95
N GLY A 149 7.24 14.61 -11.20
CA GLY A 149 8.31 15.11 -10.32
C GLY A 149 8.45 14.32 -9.02
N LEU A 150 8.03 13.04 -9.04
CA LEU A 150 8.21 12.12 -7.92
C LEU A 150 9.41 11.21 -8.19
N ASN A 151 10.03 10.72 -7.11
CA ASN A 151 11.11 9.75 -7.15
C ASN A 151 10.65 8.41 -6.57
N PRO A 152 10.21 7.43 -7.41
CA PRO A 152 9.75 6.15 -6.92
C PRO A 152 10.80 5.48 -6.04
N HIS A 153 10.46 5.27 -4.78
CA HIS A 153 11.34 4.73 -3.76
C HIS A 153 10.64 3.60 -3.00
N ASP A 154 11.41 2.63 -2.49
CA ASP A 154 10.94 1.47 -1.72
C ASP A 154 9.90 0.58 -2.45
N VAL A 155 9.96 0.53 -3.79
CA VAL A 155 9.06 -0.29 -4.60
C VAL A 155 9.53 -1.75 -4.58
N HIS A 156 8.96 -2.53 -3.70
CA HIS A 156 9.31 -3.93 -3.49
C HIS A 156 8.09 -4.87 -3.52
N GLY A 157 8.33 -6.18 -3.43
CA GLY A 157 7.29 -7.19 -3.64
C GLY A 157 6.09 -7.15 -2.68
N LYS A 158 6.17 -6.43 -1.54
CA LYS A 158 5.02 -6.20 -0.65
C LYS A 158 4.26 -4.92 -1.00
N ASN A 159 4.91 -3.98 -1.71
CA ASN A 159 4.34 -2.70 -2.11
C ASN A 159 3.80 -2.71 -3.55
N VAL A 160 3.78 -3.89 -4.18
CA VAL A 160 3.21 -4.13 -5.50
C VAL A 160 2.18 -5.25 -5.40
N MET A 161 1.01 -5.04 -5.98
CA MET A 161 -0.07 -6.03 -6.05
C MET A 161 -0.37 -6.45 -7.48
N LEU A 162 -0.76 -7.72 -7.60
CA LEU A 162 -1.37 -8.31 -8.78
C LEU A 162 -2.89 -8.40 -8.57
N LYS A 163 -3.66 -7.88 -9.53
CA LYS A 163 -5.11 -8.07 -9.63
C LYS A 163 -5.50 -8.25 -11.09
N ASP A 164 -6.22 -9.30 -11.42
CA ASP A 164 -6.75 -9.57 -12.76
C ASP A 164 -5.68 -9.47 -13.87
N GLY A 165 -4.47 -9.95 -13.60
CA GLY A 165 -3.34 -9.90 -14.51
C GLY A 165 -2.63 -8.54 -14.62
N ARG A 166 -3.07 -7.51 -13.87
CA ARG A 166 -2.52 -6.16 -13.89
C ARG A 166 -1.74 -5.84 -12.61
N GLY A 167 -0.76 -4.94 -12.74
CA GLY A 167 0.10 -4.50 -11.66
C GLY A 167 -0.33 -3.16 -11.04
N MET A 168 -0.26 -3.05 -9.71
CA MET A 168 -0.57 -1.82 -8.97
C MET A 168 0.47 -1.59 -7.88
N VAL A 169 0.79 -0.32 -7.60
CA VAL A 169 1.66 0.12 -6.50
C VAL A 169 0.78 0.56 -5.34
N VAL A 170 0.95 -0.05 -4.16
CA VAL A 170 0.08 0.17 -3.00
C VAL A 170 0.64 1.11 -1.95
N ASP A 171 1.94 1.34 -1.95
CA ASP A 171 2.59 2.26 -1.02
C ASP A 171 3.48 3.23 -1.78
N VAL A 172 3.26 4.52 -1.55
CA VAL A 172 3.95 5.64 -2.21
C VAL A 172 4.57 6.61 -1.20
N SER A 173 4.57 6.26 0.09
CA SER A 173 5.00 7.14 1.19
C SER A 173 6.41 7.69 1.02
N ASP A 174 7.27 6.95 0.35
CA ASP A 174 8.68 7.29 0.16
C ASP A 174 8.99 7.98 -1.19
N PHE A 175 7.98 8.33 -2.01
CA PHE A 175 8.19 8.86 -3.37
C PHE A 175 8.70 10.32 -3.42
N LEU A 176 8.82 11.00 -2.28
CA LEU A 176 9.49 12.31 -2.17
C LEU A 176 10.93 12.23 -1.66
N LYS A 177 11.42 11.04 -1.31
CA LYS A 177 12.83 10.87 -0.91
C LYS A 177 13.74 11.20 -2.08
N PRO A 178 14.79 12.02 -1.87
CA PRO A 178 15.68 12.45 -2.96
C PRO A 178 16.68 11.36 -3.38
N GLU A 179 16.97 10.38 -2.52
CA GLU A 179 17.96 9.36 -2.76
C GLU A 179 17.55 8.41 -3.88
N PRO A 180 18.45 7.98 -4.76
CA PRO A 180 18.13 6.99 -5.78
C PRO A 180 17.79 5.64 -5.15
N CYS A 181 16.82 4.93 -5.73
CA CYS A 181 16.42 3.60 -5.26
C CYS A 181 16.42 2.59 -6.41
N SER A 182 17.28 1.58 -6.30
CA SER A 182 17.40 0.49 -7.29
C SER A 182 16.50 -0.71 -6.99
N MET A 183 15.65 -0.65 -5.95
CA MET A 183 14.96 -1.84 -5.43
C MET A 183 14.04 -2.49 -6.46
N TRP A 184 13.31 -1.68 -7.23
CA TRP A 184 12.48 -2.20 -8.31
C TRP A 184 13.31 -2.83 -9.44
N ASP A 185 14.42 -2.21 -9.84
CA ASP A 185 15.30 -2.74 -10.88
C ASP A 185 15.97 -4.05 -10.47
N ASP A 186 16.37 -4.18 -9.20
CA ASP A 186 16.93 -5.40 -8.66
C ASP A 186 15.86 -6.51 -8.57
N LEU A 187 14.60 -6.14 -8.26
CA LEU A 187 13.48 -7.08 -8.27
C LEU A 187 13.16 -7.57 -9.69
N LYS A 188 13.19 -6.69 -10.70
CA LYS A 188 13.03 -7.08 -12.12
C LYS A 188 14.12 -8.04 -12.57
N LYS A 189 15.38 -7.77 -12.21
CA LYS A 189 16.48 -8.69 -12.52
C LYS A 189 16.26 -10.07 -11.89
N ALA A 190 15.82 -10.11 -10.63
CA ALA A 190 15.51 -11.36 -9.95
C ALA A 190 14.30 -12.08 -10.60
N TYR A 191 13.29 -11.34 -11.04
CA TYR A 191 12.15 -11.86 -11.77
C TYR A 191 12.59 -12.54 -13.07
N ASP A 192 13.39 -11.88 -13.90
CA ASP A 192 13.84 -12.40 -15.18
C ASP A 192 14.83 -13.56 -15.04
N THR A 193 15.73 -13.49 -14.04
CA THR A 193 16.82 -14.46 -13.88
C THR A 193 16.38 -15.74 -13.16
N PHE A 194 15.49 -15.61 -12.17
CA PHE A 194 15.16 -16.74 -11.28
C PHE A 194 13.67 -17.08 -11.32
N TYR A 195 12.79 -16.09 -11.14
CA TYR A 195 11.37 -16.35 -10.99
C TYR A 195 10.76 -16.88 -12.28
N PHE A 196 10.88 -16.17 -13.37
CA PHE A 196 10.20 -16.50 -14.63
C PHE A 196 10.68 -17.84 -15.22
N PRO A 197 11.98 -18.14 -15.30
CA PRO A 197 12.43 -19.41 -15.88
C PRO A 197 12.25 -20.63 -14.97
N VAL A 198 12.22 -20.45 -13.62
CA VAL A 198 12.30 -21.58 -12.69
C VAL A 198 11.13 -21.65 -11.72
N PHE A 199 10.76 -20.53 -11.09
CA PHE A 199 9.86 -20.53 -9.93
C PHE A 199 8.44 -20.03 -10.21
N HIS A 200 8.08 -19.72 -11.44
CA HIS A 200 6.87 -19.00 -11.81
C HIS A 200 5.54 -19.65 -11.34
N ASN A 201 5.52 -20.94 -11.03
CA ASN A 201 4.35 -21.67 -10.51
C ASN A 201 4.66 -22.44 -9.23
N LEU A 202 5.83 -22.23 -8.61
CA LEU A 202 6.24 -22.95 -7.43
C LEU A 202 6.10 -22.07 -6.18
N PRO A 203 5.41 -22.55 -5.11
CA PRO A 203 5.36 -21.82 -3.87
C PRO A 203 6.73 -21.79 -3.20
N VAL A 204 7.20 -20.60 -2.85
CA VAL A 204 8.47 -20.40 -2.13
C VAL A 204 8.19 -20.14 -0.66
N PRO A 205 8.70 -20.97 0.27
CA PRO A 205 8.48 -20.78 1.70
C PRO A 205 8.92 -19.39 2.17
N GLY A 206 8.11 -18.74 3.02
CA GLY A 206 8.40 -17.41 3.52
C GLY A 206 9.75 -17.29 4.25
N LYS A 207 10.24 -18.38 4.87
CA LYS A 207 11.59 -18.41 5.48
C LYS A 207 12.69 -18.19 4.44
N VAL A 208 12.55 -18.78 3.24
CA VAL A 208 13.50 -18.61 2.11
C VAL A 208 13.44 -17.15 1.61
N LEU A 209 12.25 -16.60 1.39
CA LEU A 209 12.08 -15.21 0.97
C LEU A 209 12.66 -14.22 1.99
N ASN A 210 12.49 -14.49 3.28
CA ASN A 210 13.08 -13.66 4.34
C ASN A 210 14.61 -13.76 4.37
N MET A 211 15.17 -14.94 4.09
CA MET A 211 16.63 -15.11 3.98
C MET A 211 17.19 -14.34 2.78
N VAL A 212 16.53 -14.43 1.62
CA VAL A 212 16.89 -13.64 0.42
C VAL A 212 16.84 -12.15 0.72
N ARG A 213 15.77 -11.66 1.39
CA ARG A 213 15.65 -10.26 1.79
C ARG A 213 16.78 -9.81 2.72
N LYS A 214 17.14 -10.62 3.72
CA LYS A 214 18.24 -10.32 4.64
C LYS A 214 19.58 -10.27 3.90
N GLY A 215 19.83 -11.24 3.00
CA GLY A 215 21.03 -11.27 2.16
C GLY A 215 21.13 -10.05 1.24
N TYR A 216 20.02 -9.66 0.59
CA TYR A 216 19.96 -8.46 -0.25
C TYR A 216 20.29 -7.19 0.55
N ARG A 217 19.70 -7.00 1.74
CA ARG A 217 19.99 -5.85 2.61
C ARG A 217 21.47 -5.82 3.02
N TYR A 218 22.04 -6.98 3.35
CA TYR A 218 23.44 -7.08 3.70
C TYR A 218 24.35 -6.69 2.55
N LEU A 219 24.11 -7.22 1.34
CA LEU A 219 24.91 -6.91 0.15
C LEU A 219 24.79 -5.43 -0.27
N LYS A 220 23.60 -4.83 -0.14
CA LYS A 220 23.38 -3.43 -0.46
C LYS A 220 24.19 -2.51 0.44
N LYS A 221 24.32 -2.83 1.75
CA LYS A 221 25.10 -2.05 2.72
C LYS A 221 26.60 -1.96 2.38
N PHE A 222 27.11 -2.83 1.50
CA PHE A 222 28.50 -2.79 1.04
C PHE A 222 28.67 -2.21 -0.36
N ARG A 223 27.59 -1.82 -1.03
CA ARG A 223 27.58 -1.30 -2.41
C ARG A 223 27.36 0.22 -2.46
N ASP A 224 26.82 0.77 -1.40
CA ASP A 224 26.67 2.21 -1.11
C ASP A 224 27.80 2.67 -0.17
#